data_8b9b4bbed11dac3037891098cad760e3
#
_entry.id   8b9b4bbed11dac3037891098cad760e3
#
_cell.length_a   1.000
_cell.length_b   1.000
_cell.length_c   1.000
_cell.angle_alpha   90.00
_cell.angle_beta   90.00
_cell.angle_gamma   90.00
#
_symmetry.space_group_name_H-M   'P 1'
#
loop_
_entity.id
_entity.type
_entity.pdbx_description
1 polymer ?
#
loop_
_entity_poly.entity_id
_entity_poly.type
_entity_poly.pdbx_seq_one_letter_code
_entity_poly.pdbx_strand_id
1 'polypeptide(L)'
;MNYLVDALTIFDFLKGKTELFDFFDDTENIYVSAVTVGKLNYMARTEYSETEKNAIEIADDFVHLLHIVNIDESIALEYGKLKQRYPDFNDNKLWLCATAVVRDLVIVSSDEGYSGIAEVVVKRF
;
A
#
# COMPACT_ATOMS: atom_id res chain seq x y z
N MET A 1 8.14 12.49 8.52
CA MET A 1 7.23 11.33 8.58
C MET A 1 7.52 10.37 7.44
N ASN A 2 7.37 9.10 7.70
CA ASN A 2 7.51 8.06 6.69
C ASN A 2 6.13 7.48 6.38
N TYR A 3 5.88 7.21 5.11
CA TYR A 3 4.56 6.83 4.63
C TYR A 3 4.57 5.43 4.01
N LEU A 4 3.47 4.71 4.20
CA LEU A 4 3.23 3.40 3.57
C LEU A 4 2.01 3.55 2.66
N VAL A 5 2.20 3.38 1.37
CA VAL A 5 1.12 3.57 0.39
C VAL A 5 0.52 2.23 -0.01
N ASP A 6 -0.79 2.16 -0.18
CA ASP A 6 -1.48 0.94 -0.60
C ASP A 6 -1.60 0.82 -2.13
N ALA A 7 -2.03 -0.35 -2.59
CA ALA A 7 -2.10 -0.66 -4.02
C ALA A 7 -3.13 0.20 -4.75
N LEU A 8 -4.29 0.44 -4.16
CA LEU A 8 -5.33 1.25 -4.79
C LEU A 8 -4.85 2.67 -5.04
N THR A 9 -4.15 3.25 -4.07
CA THR A 9 -3.62 4.62 -4.18
C THR A 9 -2.56 4.72 -5.26
N ILE A 10 -1.63 3.76 -5.33
CA ILE A 10 -0.64 3.70 -6.41
C ILE A 10 -1.33 3.55 -7.76
N PHE A 11 -2.32 2.66 -7.85
CA PHE A 11 -3.04 2.41 -9.09
C PHE A 11 -3.78 3.67 -9.56
N ASP A 12 -4.45 4.38 -8.66
CA ASP A 12 -5.11 5.65 -8.96
C ASP A 12 -4.12 6.70 -9.45
N PHE A 13 -2.96 6.80 -8.82
CA PHE A 13 -1.90 7.70 -9.25
C PHE A 13 -1.43 7.37 -10.68
N LEU A 14 -1.18 6.10 -10.97
CA LEU A 14 -0.72 5.67 -12.29
C LEU A 14 -1.79 5.87 -13.37
N LYS A 15 -3.07 5.92 -12.99
CA LYS A 15 -4.18 6.22 -13.89
C LYS A 15 -4.41 7.73 -14.07
N GLY A 16 -3.61 8.56 -13.43
CA GLY A 16 -3.63 10.01 -13.64
C GLY A 16 -4.40 10.82 -12.60
N LYS A 17 -4.64 10.29 -11.40
CA LYS A 17 -5.28 11.05 -10.32
C LYS A 17 -4.36 12.18 -9.85
N THR A 18 -4.65 13.40 -10.27
CA THR A 18 -3.76 14.56 -10.11
C THR A 18 -3.54 14.98 -8.66
N GLU A 19 -4.49 14.70 -7.76
CA GLU A 19 -4.37 15.03 -6.33
C GLU A 19 -3.19 14.32 -5.67
N LEU A 20 -2.73 13.22 -6.25
CA LEU A 20 -1.62 12.44 -5.72
C LEU A 20 -0.25 12.89 -6.26
N PHE A 21 -0.22 13.70 -7.32
CA PHE A 21 1.04 14.09 -7.95
C PHE A 21 1.95 14.86 -6.99
N ASP A 22 1.41 15.86 -6.30
CA ASP A 22 2.21 16.66 -5.37
C ASP A 22 2.71 15.80 -4.21
N PHE A 23 1.87 14.87 -3.71
CA PHE A 23 2.28 13.98 -2.64
C PHE A 23 3.51 13.15 -3.05
N PHE A 24 3.45 12.50 -4.22
CA PHE A 24 4.56 11.66 -4.67
C PHE A 24 5.79 12.47 -5.06
N ASP A 25 5.61 13.68 -5.62
CA ASP A 25 6.73 14.53 -5.98
C ASP A 25 7.44 15.14 -4.77
N ASP A 26 6.68 15.52 -3.74
CA ASP A 26 7.21 16.27 -2.62
C ASP A 26 7.64 15.40 -1.43
N THR A 27 7.39 14.10 -1.48
CA THR A 27 7.63 13.19 -0.37
C THR A 27 8.78 12.23 -0.68
N GLU A 28 9.83 12.26 0.17
CA GLU A 28 11.03 11.44 -0.07
C GLU A 28 10.93 10.02 0.50
N ASN A 29 10.25 9.85 1.64
CA ASN A 29 10.25 8.58 2.37
C ASN A 29 8.94 7.85 2.21
N ILE A 30 8.72 7.29 1.03
CA ILE A 30 7.54 6.50 0.72
C ILE A 30 7.92 5.04 0.65
N TYR A 31 7.22 4.24 1.44
CA TYR A 31 7.41 2.79 1.56
C TYR A 31 6.23 2.06 0.93
N VAL A 32 6.49 0.88 0.43
CA VAL A 32 5.49 -0.01 -0.12
C VAL A 32 5.74 -1.42 0.40
N SER A 33 4.68 -2.12 0.83
CA SER A 33 4.79 -3.50 1.28
C SER A 33 4.97 -4.45 0.10
N ALA A 34 5.73 -5.53 0.31
CA ALA A 34 5.82 -6.62 -0.67
C ALA A 34 4.42 -7.20 -0.99
N VAL A 35 3.50 -7.20 -0.02
CA VAL A 35 2.10 -7.59 -0.25
C VAL A 35 1.44 -6.65 -1.27
N THR A 36 1.68 -5.35 -1.14
CA THR A 36 1.17 -4.33 -2.07
C THR A 36 1.74 -4.50 -3.46
N VAL A 37 3.04 -4.81 -3.57
CA VAL A 37 3.68 -5.07 -4.86
C VAL A 37 2.96 -6.20 -5.60
N GLY A 38 2.66 -7.30 -4.89
CA GLY A 38 1.91 -8.43 -5.48
C GLY A 38 0.52 -8.04 -5.92
N LYS A 39 -0.21 -7.29 -5.09
CA LYS A 39 -1.56 -6.85 -5.41
C LYS A 39 -1.58 -5.89 -6.60
N LEU A 40 -0.65 -4.94 -6.63
CA LEU A 40 -0.53 -3.99 -7.75
C LEU A 40 -0.22 -4.70 -9.06
N ASN A 41 0.69 -5.68 -9.01
CA ASN A 41 1.03 -6.50 -10.18
C ASN A 41 -0.21 -7.26 -10.69
N TYR A 42 -1.00 -7.85 -9.79
CA TYR A 42 -2.25 -8.51 -10.15
C TYR A 42 -3.24 -7.53 -10.79
N MET A 43 -3.41 -6.34 -10.20
CA MET A 43 -4.32 -5.32 -10.75
C MET A 43 -3.88 -4.88 -12.16
N ALA A 44 -2.59 -4.68 -12.37
CA ALA A 44 -2.06 -4.31 -13.69
C ALA A 44 -2.32 -5.40 -14.73
N ARG A 45 -2.24 -6.67 -14.34
CA ARG A 45 -2.50 -7.80 -15.25
C ARG A 45 -3.97 -7.96 -15.59
N THR A 46 -4.88 -7.61 -14.69
CA THR A 46 -6.32 -7.86 -14.86
C THR A 46 -7.09 -6.67 -15.40
N GLU A 47 -6.69 -5.45 -15.07
CA GLU A 47 -7.42 -4.23 -15.44
C GLU A 47 -7.07 -3.73 -16.84
N TYR A 48 -5.91 -4.12 -17.38
CA TYR A 48 -5.46 -3.67 -18.68
C TYR A 48 -5.57 -4.78 -19.73
N SER A 49 -6.06 -4.41 -20.90
CA SER A 49 -6.14 -5.33 -22.03
C SER A 49 -4.75 -5.58 -22.63
N GLU A 50 -4.64 -6.58 -23.51
CA GLU A 50 -3.40 -6.88 -24.23
C GLU A 50 -2.85 -5.68 -25.03
N THR A 51 -3.69 -4.70 -25.35
CA THR A 51 -3.26 -3.48 -26.04
C THR A 51 -2.51 -2.51 -25.13
N GLU A 52 -2.56 -2.69 -23.81
CA GLU A 52 -1.86 -1.86 -22.84
C GLU A 52 -0.75 -2.65 -22.14
N LYS A 53 0.10 -3.26 -22.97
CA LYS A 53 1.18 -4.16 -22.50
C LYS A 53 2.17 -3.51 -21.52
N ASN A 54 2.27 -2.18 -21.54
CA ASN A 54 3.24 -1.47 -20.69
C ASN A 54 2.74 -1.26 -19.26
N ALA A 55 1.48 -1.57 -18.94
CA ALA A 55 0.92 -1.31 -17.64
C ALA A 55 1.67 -2.05 -16.52
N ILE A 56 2.04 -3.31 -16.77
CA ILE A 56 2.79 -4.12 -15.82
C ILE A 56 4.19 -3.53 -15.59
N GLU A 57 4.86 -3.14 -16.67
CA GLU A 57 6.20 -2.54 -16.60
C GLU A 57 6.16 -1.19 -15.87
N ILE A 58 5.16 -0.36 -16.15
CA ILE A 58 5.00 0.94 -15.49
C ILE A 58 4.79 0.75 -13.98
N ALA A 59 3.93 -0.18 -13.59
CA ALA A 59 3.68 -0.47 -12.18
C ALA A 59 4.95 -1.01 -11.49
N ASP A 60 5.67 -1.91 -12.14
CA ASP A 60 6.90 -2.50 -11.62
C ASP A 60 7.99 -1.43 -11.48
N ASP A 61 8.20 -0.60 -12.48
CA ASP A 61 9.18 0.48 -12.44
C ASP A 61 8.85 1.48 -11.33
N PHE A 62 7.56 1.79 -11.15
CA PHE A 62 7.14 2.74 -10.13
C PHE A 62 7.45 2.23 -8.72
N VAL A 63 7.12 0.96 -8.40
CA VAL A 63 7.37 0.45 -7.05
C VAL A 63 8.86 0.38 -6.72
N HIS A 64 9.72 0.22 -7.72
CA HIS A 64 11.17 0.22 -7.51
C HIS A 64 11.75 1.62 -7.23
N LEU A 65 10.98 2.68 -7.43
CA LEU A 65 11.34 4.03 -6.97
C LEU A 65 11.02 4.23 -5.48
N LEU A 66 10.26 3.34 -4.89
CA LEU A 66 9.87 3.40 -3.49
C LEU A 66 10.72 2.44 -2.65
N HIS A 67 10.63 2.56 -1.33
CA HIS A 67 11.28 1.62 -0.42
C HIS A 67 10.37 0.40 -0.21
N ILE A 68 10.80 -0.77 -0.68
CA ILE A 68 10.01 -2.00 -0.52
C ILE A 68 10.28 -2.61 0.86
N VAL A 69 9.20 -2.86 1.62
CA VAL A 69 9.28 -3.50 2.94
C VAL A 69 8.83 -4.95 2.80
N ASN A 70 9.72 -5.86 3.12
CA ASN A 70 9.39 -7.29 3.16
C ASN A 70 8.68 -7.64 4.46
N ILE A 71 7.86 -8.69 4.42
CA ILE A 71 7.19 -9.21 5.61
C ILE A 71 8.21 -10.03 6.40
N ASP A 72 8.65 -9.51 7.54
CA ASP A 72 9.51 -10.23 8.45
C ASP A 72 8.72 -10.83 9.63
N GLU A 73 9.42 -11.49 10.54
CA GLU A 73 8.77 -12.13 11.69
C GLU A 73 8.06 -11.13 12.58
N SER A 74 8.64 -9.95 12.80
CA SER A 74 8.00 -8.91 13.65
C SER A 74 6.67 -8.47 13.07
N ILE A 75 6.61 -8.25 11.76
CA ILE A 75 5.37 -7.88 11.08
C ILE A 75 4.36 -9.03 11.14
N ALA A 76 4.82 -10.27 10.95
CA ALA A 76 3.94 -11.44 11.02
C ALA A 76 3.30 -11.60 12.40
N LEU A 77 4.07 -11.41 13.46
CA LEU A 77 3.55 -11.48 14.83
C LEU A 77 2.54 -10.35 15.11
N GLU A 78 2.81 -9.15 14.62
CA GLU A 78 1.87 -8.03 14.77
C GLU A 78 0.59 -8.27 13.99
N TYR A 79 0.67 -8.86 12.79
CA TYR A 79 -0.53 -9.29 12.06
C TYR A 79 -1.40 -10.23 12.90
N GLY A 80 -0.77 -11.20 13.58
CA GLY A 80 -1.51 -12.13 14.43
C GLY A 80 -2.28 -11.43 15.54
N LYS A 81 -1.66 -10.44 16.19
CA LYS A 81 -2.32 -9.64 17.24
C LYS A 81 -3.48 -8.83 16.68
N LEU A 82 -3.28 -8.17 15.53
CA LEU A 82 -4.33 -7.37 14.89
C LEU A 82 -5.48 -8.25 14.42
N LYS A 83 -5.19 -9.41 13.84
CA LYS A 83 -6.22 -10.35 13.40
C LYS A 83 -7.07 -10.86 14.56
N GLN A 84 -6.47 -11.11 15.70
CA GLN A 84 -7.20 -11.49 16.91
C GLN A 84 -8.15 -10.39 17.37
N ARG A 85 -7.70 -9.12 17.30
CA ARG A 85 -8.50 -7.97 17.72
C ARG A 85 -9.56 -7.57 16.72
N TYR A 86 -9.25 -7.72 15.42
CA TYR A 86 -10.12 -7.32 14.31
C TYR A 86 -10.33 -8.47 13.33
N PRO A 87 -11.02 -9.57 13.77
CA PRO A 87 -11.08 -10.79 12.96
C PRO A 87 -11.83 -10.65 11.65
N ASP A 88 -12.70 -9.65 11.53
CA ASP A 88 -13.53 -9.44 10.33
C ASP A 88 -12.88 -8.50 9.30
N PHE A 89 -11.73 -7.91 9.62
CA PHE A 89 -11.04 -7.06 8.67
C PHE A 89 -10.37 -7.87 7.57
N ASN A 90 -10.27 -7.24 6.40
CA ASN A 90 -9.58 -7.79 5.25
C ASN A 90 -8.10 -8.08 5.58
N ASP A 91 -7.61 -9.27 5.25
CA ASP A 91 -6.25 -9.68 5.59
C ASP A 91 -5.19 -8.79 4.96
N ASN A 92 -5.37 -8.36 3.70
CA ASN A 92 -4.40 -7.49 3.06
C ASN A 92 -4.26 -6.15 3.80
N LYS A 93 -5.38 -5.59 4.27
CA LYS A 93 -5.35 -4.37 5.08
C LYS A 93 -4.66 -4.59 6.42
N LEU A 94 -4.91 -5.72 7.07
CA LEU A 94 -4.24 -6.05 8.34
C LEU A 94 -2.74 -6.24 8.17
N TRP A 95 -2.29 -6.82 7.05
CA TRP A 95 -0.86 -6.90 6.75
C TRP A 95 -0.23 -5.52 6.61
N LEU A 96 -0.92 -4.58 5.96
CA LEU A 96 -0.44 -3.20 5.86
C LEU A 96 -0.43 -2.51 7.22
N CYS A 97 -1.48 -2.71 8.02
CA CYS A 97 -1.53 -2.16 9.38
C CYS A 97 -0.40 -2.70 10.24
N ALA A 98 -0.13 -4.00 10.17
CA ALA A 98 0.98 -4.62 10.91
C ALA A 98 2.32 -4.01 10.50
N THR A 99 2.53 -3.81 9.21
CA THR A 99 3.73 -3.18 8.68
C THR A 99 3.87 -1.75 9.20
N ALA A 100 2.79 -0.99 9.17
CA ALA A 100 2.77 0.40 9.64
C ALA A 100 3.09 0.50 11.14
N VAL A 101 2.54 -0.40 11.95
CA VAL A 101 2.81 -0.43 13.40
C VAL A 101 4.28 -0.75 13.66
N VAL A 102 4.80 -1.80 13.07
CA VAL A 102 6.17 -2.26 13.33
C VAL A 102 7.22 -1.28 12.81
N ARG A 103 6.96 -0.66 11.66
CA ARG A 103 7.90 0.25 11.02
C ARG A 103 7.64 1.73 11.31
N ASP A 104 6.62 2.04 12.10
CA ASP A 104 6.23 3.41 12.45
C ASP A 104 5.95 4.24 11.19
N LEU A 105 5.02 3.76 10.37
CA LEU A 105 4.64 4.39 9.11
C LEU A 105 3.21 4.91 9.16
N VAL A 106 2.96 6.01 8.47
CA VAL A 106 1.60 6.52 8.24
C VAL A 106 1.07 5.90 6.95
N ILE A 107 -0.09 5.25 7.02
CA ILE A 107 -0.71 4.67 5.82
C ILE A 107 -1.28 5.79 4.97
N VAL A 108 -1.01 5.76 3.67
CA VAL A 108 -1.60 6.68 2.69
C VAL A 108 -2.56 5.88 1.83
N SER A 109 -3.84 6.25 1.86
CA SER A 109 -4.87 5.49 1.15
C SER A 109 -6.04 6.38 0.75
N SER A 110 -6.63 6.08 -0.40
CA SER A 110 -7.93 6.60 -0.82
C SER A 110 -9.09 5.72 -0.33
N ASP A 111 -8.79 4.57 0.28
CA ASP A 111 -9.79 3.63 0.77
C ASP A 111 -10.20 3.97 2.21
N GLU A 112 -11.51 4.03 2.47
CA GLU A 112 -12.07 4.28 3.80
C GLU A 112 -12.00 3.05 4.73
N GLY A 113 -11.67 1.90 4.20
CA GLY A 113 -11.74 0.62 4.90
C GLY A 113 -10.73 0.42 6.03
N TYR A 114 -9.90 1.43 6.32
CA TYR A 114 -8.97 1.37 7.47
C TYR A 114 -9.56 1.98 8.74
N SER A 115 -10.75 2.57 8.67
CA SER A 115 -11.38 3.14 9.86
C SER A 115 -11.72 2.02 10.85
N GLY A 116 -11.52 2.30 12.14
CA GLY A 116 -11.76 1.31 13.20
C GLY A 116 -10.51 0.55 13.65
N ILE A 117 -9.37 0.71 12.97
CA ILE A 117 -8.08 0.17 13.44
C ILE A 117 -7.37 1.27 14.22
N ALA A 118 -7.42 1.21 15.55
CA ALA A 118 -6.91 2.28 16.42
C ALA A 118 -5.38 2.41 16.38
N GLU A 119 -4.67 1.35 16.02
CA GLU A 119 -3.22 1.28 16.08
C GLU A 119 -2.51 2.02 14.94
N VAL A 120 -3.24 2.43 13.91
CA VAL A 120 -2.65 3.07 12.73
C VAL A 120 -3.14 4.49 12.54
N VAL A 121 -2.30 5.31 11.88
CA VAL A 121 -2.67 6.63 11.39
C VAL A 121 -2.79 6.54 9.88
N VAL A 122 -3.89 7.06 9.33
CA VAL A 122 -4.15 7.01 7.89
C VAL A 122 -4.30 8.43 7.37
N LYS A 123 -3.50 8.76 6.35
CA LYS A 123 -3.66 9.99 5.56
C LYS A 123 -4.49 9.63 4.34
N ARG A 124 -5.65 10.26 4.23
CA ARG A 124 -6.59 9.96 3.14
C ARG A 124 -6.48 10.96 2.00
N PHE A 125 -6.71 10.45 0.82
CA PHE A 125 -6.83 11.23 -0.41
C PHE A 125 -8.18 11.04 -1.09
#